data_2eb430dcd1f780887f2ad055c20f5f2e
#
_entry.id   2eb430dcd1f780887f2ad055c20f5f2e
#
_cell.length_a   1.000
_cell.length_b   1.000
_cell.length_c   1.000
_cell.angle_alpha   90.00
_cell.angle_beta   90.00
_cell.angle_gamma   90.00
#
_symmetry.space_group_name_H-M   'P 1'
#
loop_
_entity.id
_entity.type
_entity.pdbx_description
1 polymer ?
#
loop_
_entity_poly.entity_id
_entity_poly.type
_entity_poly.pdbx_seq_one_letter_code
_entity_poly.pdbx_strand_id
1 'polypeptide(L)'
;MSGPHDRFIRYVLEHAERAAALLRTLLPPGFTARVEWSTLRSQPTALVDTAIRETRSDLIFSVRLRGSSRQAFILLEHQSHVEGRMAARMRQYVSRLLDRWEQQHRHSRHPPLILPVVLYHGPRGPWTAPLRVEELLDVPLGEARREGWLKHLLRLEYVLYDLMTHSEQELKTLACPPLVRLALVLLRLASTRELNGRLTQQVDLFREVYSSPQGERELGAVIHYLRERGTKVTGKVTRQVLGCLMREQRVEALMWTEGQRLRAEGRRRGRAEGLAEGRAVSLLRLLASRGVRVDDESRQRILGCTDLTTLDLWFERALRAKSLSDVLGGPITRRPRHTEPAGAARKKTPAKSKRVGSQARAASEGTDADGRTATPGRGPRRGTG
;
A
#
# COMPACT_ATOMS: atom_id res chain seq x y z
N MET A 1 -1.09 -8.25 12.13
CA MET A 1 -1.50 -6.82 12.28
C MET A 1 -0.35 -5.92 11.86
N SER A 2 -0.63 -4.81 11.15
CA SER A 2 0.38 -3.84 10.72
C SER A 2 1.00 -3.16 11.95
N GLY A 3 2.34 -3.10 11.99
CA GLY A 3 3.09 -2.49 13.09
C GLY A 3 2.94 -0.96 13.17
N PRO A 4 3.43 -0.31 14.24
CA PRO A 4 3.39 1.15 14.35
C PRO A 4 4.11 1.86 13.21
N HIS A 5 5.24 1.34 12.77
CA HIS A 5 6.01 1.87 11.65
C HIS A 5 5.20 1.85 10.34
N ASP A 6 4.53 0.72 10.05
CA ASP A 6 3.73 0.55 8.83
C ASP A 6 2.54 1.49 8.80
N ARG A 7 1.83 1.63 9.94
CA ARG A 7 0.71 2.58 10.05
C ARG A 7 1.16 4.01 9.83
N PHE A 8 2.31 4.37 10.39
CA PHE A 8 2.85 5.71 10.28
C PHE A 8 3.28 6.03 8.85
N ILE A 9 4.07 5.15 8.20
CA ILE A 9 4.50 5.33 6.81
C ILE A 9 3.30 5.38 5.86
N ARG A 10 2.29 4.53 6.08
CA ARG A 10 1.06 4.53 5.30
C ARG A 10 0.32 5.86 5.43
N TYR A 11 0.16 6.40 6.64
CA TYR A 11 -0.43 7.71 6.85
C TYR A 11 0.36 8.83 6.15
N VAL A 12 1.69 8.81 6.27
CA VAL A 12 2.56 9.80 5.63
C VAL A 12 2.42 9.79 4.12
N LEU A 13 2.33 8.61 3.50
CA LEU A 13 2.29 8.41 2.05
C LEU A 13 0.88 8.24 1.47
N GLU A 14 -0.17 8.37 2.28
CA GLU A 14 -1.56 8.34 1.83
C GLU A 14 -1.86 9.44 0.79
N HIS A 15 -1.24 10.62 0.97
CA HIS A 15 -1.39 11.74 0.05
C HIS A 15 -0.43 11.60 -1.14
N ALA A 16 -0.98 11.66 -2.35
CA ALA A 16 -0.22 11.48 -3.59
C ALA A 16 0.97 12.45 -3.73
N GLU A 17 0.84 13.69 -3.27
CA GLU A 17 1.93 14.68 -3.33
C GLU A 17 3.12 14.27 -2.44
N ARG A 18 2.86 13.80 -1.21
CA ARG A 18 3.89 13.32 -0.29
C ARG A 18 4.57 12.07 -0.84
N ALA A 19 3.76 11.13 -1.34
CA ALA A 19 4.29 9.92 -1.99
C ALA A 19 5.13 10.28 -3.23
N ALA A 20 4.64 11.17 -4.09
CA ALA A 20 5.38 11.60 -5.28
C ALA A 20 6.72 12.27 -4.93
N ALA A 21 6.75 13.12 -3.90
CA ALA A 21 7.99 13.78 -3.45
C ALA A 21 9.01 12.74 -2.97
N LEU A 22 8.60 11.80 -2.13
CA LEU A 22 9.47 10.74 -1.65
C LEU A 22 9.95 9.86 -2.82
N LEU A 23 9.04 9.37 -3.65
CA LEU A 23 9.37 8.48 -4.76
C LEU A 23 10.33 9.12 -5.78
N ARG A 24 10.24 10.43 -6.02
CA ARG A 24 11.23 11.16 -6.83
C ARG A 24 12.64 11.07 -6.26
N THR A 25 12.76 11.02 -4.94
CA THR A 25 14.05 10.92 -4.25
C THR A 25 14.59 9.48 -4.25
N LEU A 26 13.71 8.48 -4.13
CA LEU A 26 14.10 7.08 -4.03
C LEU A 26 14.43 6.44 -5.38
N LEU A 27 13.76 6.87 -6.45
CA LEU A 27 13.78 6.19 -7.73
C LEU A 27 14.91 6.67 -8.63
N PRO A 28 15.40 5.81 -9.56
CA PRO A 28 16.45 6.20 -10.49
C PRO A 28 16.08 7.45 -11.30
N PRO A 29 17.01 8.42 -11.49
CA PRO A 29 16.74 9.68 -12.19
C PRO A 29 16.19 9.48 -13.61
N GLY A 30 16.69 8.48 -14.35
CA GLY A 30 16.20 8.16 -15.69
C GLY A 30 14.74 7.72 -15.73
N PHE A 31 14.24 7.07 -14.67
CA PHE A 31 12.83 6.74 -14.52
C PHE A 31 12.02 7.97 -14.10
N THR A 32 12.48 8.70 -13.08
CA THR A 32 11.75 9.86 -12.53
C THR A 32 11.53 10.95 -13.57
N ALA A 33 12.46 11.14 -14.50
CA ALA A 33 12.34 12.10 -15.60
C ALA A 33 11.21 11.74 -16.59
N ARG A 34 10.87 10.46 -16.72
CA ARG A 34 9.83 9.96 -17.61
C ARG A 34 8.44 9.91 -16.98
N VAL A 35 8.32 10.16 -15.69
CA VAL A 35 7.06 10.03 -14.96
C VAL A 35 6.26 11.34 -14.99
N GLU A 36 4.95 11.24 -15.26
CA GLU A 36 3.99 12.33 -15.09
C GLU A 36 3.42 12.31 -13.67
N TRP A 37 4.14 12.93 -12.72
CA TRP A 37 3.88 12.82 -11.28
C TRP A 37 2.49 13.31 -10.83
N SER A 38 1.86 14.22 -11.57
CA SER A 38 0.48 14.67 -11.32
C SER A 38 -0.57 13.54 -11.45
N THR A 39 -0.19 12.47 -12.14
CA THR A 39 -1.05 11.29 -12.34
C THR A 39 -0.85 10.20 -11.30
N LEU A 40 0.04 10.40 -10.32
CA LEU A 40 0.26 9.40 -9.27
C LEU A 40 -1.03 9.15 -8.49
N ARG A 41 -1.39 7.89 -8.33
CA ARG A 41 -2.55 7.46 -7.55
C ARG A 41 -2.18 6.24 -6.69
N SER A 42 -2.60 6.27 -5.44
CA SER A 42 -2.54 5.08 -4.58
C SER A 42 -3.53 4.03 -5.07
N GLN A 43 -3.11 2.78 -5.10
CA GLN A 43 -3.91 1.65 -5.51
C GLN A 43 -4.27 0.77 -4.31
N PRO A 44 -5.47 0.15 -4.30
CA PRO A 44 -5.83 -0.78 -3.23
C PRO A 44 -4.86 -1.97 -3.19
N THR A 45 -4.33 -2.30 -2.00
CA THR A 45 -3.46 -3.48 -1.80
C THR A 45 -4.16 -4.81 -2.09
N ALA A 46 -5.51 -4.82 -2.11
CA ALA A 46 -6.29 -5.97 -2.61
C ALA A 46 -5.98 -6.33 -4.08
N LEU A 47 -5.23 -5.48 -4.81
CA LEU A 47 -4.73 -5.79 -6.15
C LEU A 47 -3.70 -6.94 -6.15
N VAL A 48 -3.04 -7.24 -5.06
CA VAL A 48 -1.94 -8.22 -5.06
C VAL A 48 -2.35 -9.60 -4.55
N ASP A 49 -3.42 -9.79 -3.87
CA ASP A 49 -4.07 -11.06 -3.49
C ASP A 49 -4.57 -11.07 -2.04
N THR A 50 -5.55 -11.97 -1.77
CA THR A 50 -6.06 -12.24 -0.43
C THR A 50 -5.04 -12.99 0.46
N ALA A 51 -4.11 -13.74 -0.15
CA ALA A 51 -3.05 -14.45 0.57
C ALA A 51 -1.93 -13.53 1.09
N ILE A 52 -1.78 -12.32 0.50
CA ILE A 52 -0.81 -11.30 0.98
C ILE A 52 -1.40 -10.44 2.11
N ARG A 53 -2.63 -10.67 2.54
CA ARG A 53 -3.23 -9.97 3.69
C ARG A 53 -2.43 -10.10 4.99
N GLU A 54 -1.49 -11.02 5.07
CA GLU A 54 -0.60 -11.18 6.23
C GLU A 54 0.54 -10.15 6.28
N THR A 55 0.94 -9.58 5.14
CA THR A 55 1.93 -8.50 5.06
C THR A 55 1.28 -7.19 4.64
N ARG A 56 0.76 -6.45 5.62
CA ARG A 56 -0.07 -5.23 5.44
C ARG A 56 0.72 -3.94 5.18
N SER A 57 2.01 -4.02 4.88
CA SER A 57 2.89 -2.85 4.74
C SER A 57 3.03 -2.30 3.33
N ASP A 58 2.61 -3.06 2.33
CA ASP A 58 2.85 -2.72 0.93
C ASP A 58 1.97 -1.57 0.46
N LEU A 59 2.58 -0.60 -0.20
CA LEU A 59 1.90 0.49 -0.89
C LEU A 59 2.10 0.33 -2.38
N ILE A 60 1.01 0.41 -3.14
CA ILE A 60 1.04 0.33 -4.59
C ILE A 60 0.60 1.67 -5.15
N PHE A 61 1.40 2.22 -6.05
CA PHE A 61 1.07 3.43 -6.77
C PHE A 61 1.04 3.14 -8.27
N SER A 62 0.06 3.72 -8.96
CA SER A 62 0.07 3.80 -10.42
C SER A 62 0.42 5.19 -10.87
N VAL A 63 1.10 5.31 -12.01
CA VAL A 63 1.51 6.58 -12.58
C VAL A 63 1.61 6.46 -14.11
N ARG A 64 1.37 7.54 -14.86
CA ARG A 64 1.58 7.55 -16.31
C ARG A 64 3.02 7.95 -16.67
N LEU A 65 3.49 7.41 -17.78
CA LEU A 65 4.74 7.82 -18.40
C LEU A 65 4.48 8.97 -19.37
N ARG A 66 5.33 10.00 -19.33
CA ARG A 66 5.22 11.21 -20.18
C ARG A 66 5.19 10.86 -21.67
N GLY A 67 4.34 11.53 -22.41
CA GLY A 67 4.21 11.35 -23.85
C GLY A 67 3.64 9.98 -24.27
N SER A 68 2.99 9.26 -23.35
CA SER A 68 2.50 7.91 -23.57
C SER A 68 1.24 7.66 -22.75
N SER A 69 0.34 6.79 -23.26
CA SER A 69 -0.79 6.26 -22.47
C SER A 69 -0.37 5.14 -21.53
N ARG A 70 0.91 4.74 -21.54
CA ARG A 70 1.42 3.62 -20.74
C ARG A 70 1.44 3.97 -19.25
N GLN A 71 1.01 3.00 -18.44
CA GLN A 71 1.08 3.07 -17.00
C GLN A 71 2.32 2.34 -16.48
N ALA A 72 2.85 2.84 -15.37
CA ALA A 72 3.81 2.15 -14.53
C ALA A 72 3.22 1.98 -13.13
N PHE A 73 3.58 0.90 -12.47
CA PHE A 73 3.28 0.67 -11.06
C PHE A 73 4.57 0.75 -10.25
N ILE A 74 4.47 1.34 -9.07
CA ILE A 74 5.55 1.39 -8.09
C ILE A 74 5.04 0.62 -6.88
N LEU A 75 5.71 -0.47 -6.55
CA LEU A 75 5.43 -1.32 -5.40
C LEU A 75 6.41 -0.92 -4.30
N LEU A 76 5.95 -0.24 -3.26
CA LEU A 76 6.76 0.21 -2.14
C LEU A 76 6.52 -0.69 -0.93
N GLU A 77 7.52 -1.48 -0.59
CA GLU A 77 7.58 -2.30 0.62
C GLU A 77 8.37 -1.58 1.71
N HIS A 78 7.83 -1.56 2.92
CA HIS A 78 8.49 -0.98 4.08
C HIS A 78 8.99 -2.07 5.03
N GLN A 79 10.28 -2.01 5.39
CA GLN A 79 10.92 -3.03 6.23
C GLN A 79 11.64 -2.42 7.44
N SER A 80 11.41 -3.03 8.61
CA SER A 80 12.08 -2.69 9.87
C SER A 80 13.12 -3.72 10.33
N HIS A 81 13.35 -4.73 9.52
CA HIS A 81 14.38 -5.77 9.71
C HIS A 81 14.86 -6.28 8.36
N VAL A 82 16.05 -6.85 8.32
CA VAL A 82 16.60 -7.44 7.09
C VAL A 82 15.87 -8.75 6.80
N GLU A 83 15.23 -8.82 5.63
CA GLU A 83 14.58 -10.03 5.13
C GLU A 83 15.49 -10.68 4.08
N GLY A 84 16.12 -11.81 4.43
CA GLY A 84 17.11 -12.48 3.59
C GLY A 84 16.59 -12.92 2.22
N ARG A 85 15.28 -13.15 2.09
CA ARG A 85 14.63 -13.56 0.84
C ARG A 85 13.80 -12.44 0.19
N MET A 86 14.13 -11.19 0.48
CA MET A 86 13.37 -10.04 -0.02
C MET A 86 13.27 -10.01 -1.56
N ALA A 87 14.32 -10.34 -2.28
CA ALA A 87 14.30 -10.39 -3.74
C ALA A 87 13.27 -11.43 -4.27
N ALA A 88 13.19 -12.61 -3.63
CA ALA A 88 12.17 -13.60 -3.98
C ALA A 88 10.74 -13.12 -3.65
N ARG A 89 10.57 -12.41 -2.54
CA ARG A 89 9.30 -11.81 -2.13
C ARG A 89 8.86 -10.72 -3.12
N MET A 90 9.76 -9.82 -3.50
CA MET A 90 9.48 -8.79 -4.51
C MET A 90 9.10 -9.41 -5.86
N ARG A 91 9.78 -10.47 -6.28
CA ARG A 91 9.43 -11.23 -7.49
C ARG A 91 8.00 -11.76 -7.42
N GLN A 92 7.61 -12.37 -6.29
CA GLN A 92 6.25 -12.89 -6.12
C GLN A 92 5.21 -11.77 -6.22
N TYR A 93 5.47 -10.61 -5.62
CA TYR A 93 4.56 -9.47 -5.66
C TYR A 93 4.42 -8.91 -7.08
N VAL A 94 5.54 -8.76 -7.79
CA VAL A 94 5.54 -8.31 -9.18
C VAL A 94 4.77 -9.29 -10.07
N SER A 95 5.02 -10.61 -9.95
CA SER A 95 4.31 -11.63 -10.72
C SER A 95 2.79 -11.56 -10.49
N ARG A 96 2.36 -11.50 -9.23
CA ARG A 96 0.92 -11.44 -8.89
C ARG A 96 0.25 -10.16 -9.39
N LEU A 97 0.96 -9.03 -9.35
CA LEU A 97 0.43 -7.77 -9.87
C LEU A 97 0.29 -7.83 -11.40
N LEU A 98 1.23 -8.48 -12.10
CA LEU A 98 1.15 -8.74 -13.55
C LEU A 98 -0.01 -9.68 -13.89
N ASP A 99 -0.11 -10.84 -13.22
CA ASP A 99 -1.18 -11.82 -13.45
C ASP A 99 -2.56 -11.16 -13.31
N ARG A 100 -2.74 -10.34 -12.29
CA ARG A 100 -3.99 -9.64 -12.06
C ARG A 100 -4.25 -8.56 -13.10
N TRP A 101 -3.22 -7.82 -13.47
CA TRP A 101 -3.35 -6.81 -14.53
C TRP A 101 -3.77 -7.46 -15.86
N GLU A 102 -3.17 -8.59 -16.24
CA GLU A 102 -3.50 -9.36 -17.44
C GLU A 102 -4.95 -9.88 -17.40
N GLN A 103 -5.40 -10.38 -16.25
CA GLN A 103 -6.79 -10.80 -16.07
C GLN A 103 -7.80 -9.67 -16.31
N GLN A 104 -7.45 -8.44 -15.93
CA GLN A 104 -8.30 -7.26 -16.10
C GLN A 104 -8.18 -6.63 -17.50
N HIS A 105 -7.07 -6.87 -18.22
CA HIS A 105 -6.73 -6.22 -19.48
C HIS A 105 -6.40 -7.25 -20.57
N ARG A 106 -7.27 -8.24 -20.73
CA ARG A 106 -7.09 -9.39 -21.65
C ARG A 106 -6.75 -9.03 -23.10
N HIS A 107 -7.11 -7.82 -23.55
CA HIS A 107 -6.85 -7.33 -24.90
C HIS A 107 -5.60 -6.45 -25.00
N SER A 108 -4.91 -6.20 -23.89
CA SER A 108 -3.69 -5.41 -23.92
C SER A 108 -2.50 -6.26 -24.38
N ARG A 109 -1.76 -5.76 -25.35
CA ARG A 109 -0.56 -6.44 -25.87
C ARG A 109 0.67 -6.28 -24.98
N HIS A 110 0.66 -5.32 -24.09
CA HIS A 110 1.86 -4.96 -23.30
C HIS A 110 1.48 -4.80 -21.82
N PRO A 111 2.07 -5.59 -20.94
CA PRO A 111 1.92 -5.39 -19.50
C PRO A 111 2.55 -4.06 -19.06
N PRO A 112 2.15 -3.51 -17.91
CA PRO A 112 2.72 -2.30 -17.35
C PRO A 112 4.15 -2.57 -16.83
N LEU A 113 4.94 -1.50 -16.78
CA LEU A 113 6.18 -1.51 -16.02
C LEU A 113 5.86 -1.57 -14.53
N ILE A 114 6.50 -2.48 -13.79
CA ILE A 114 6.40 -2.53 -12.32
C ILE A 114 7.78 -2.33 -11.74
N LEU A 115 7.91 -1.33 -10.85
CA LEU A 115 9.14 -1.00 -10.18
C LEU A 115 9.03 -1.36 -8.68
N PRO A 116 9.70 -2.43 -8.23
CA PRO A 116 9.74 -2.80 -6.82
C PRO A 116 10.73 -1.93 -6.06
N VAL A 117 10.32 -1.41 -4.91
CA VAL A 117 11.09 -0.52 -4.04
C VAL A 117 11.00 -1.02 -2.60
N VAL A 118 12.11 -1.03 -1.90
CA VAL A 118 12.17 -1.33 -0.47
C VAL A 118 12.67 -0.09 0.28
N LEU A 119 11.88 0.39 1.22
CA LEU A 119 12.26 1.40 2.20
C LEU A 119 12.62 0.69 3.50
N TYR A 120 13.88 0.73 3.87
CA TYR A 120 14.39 0.03 5.05
C TYR A 120 14.84 0.96 6.15
N HIS A 121 14.51 0.56 7.39
CA HIS A 121 15.10 1.10 8.61
C HIS A 121 15.17 -0.02 9.65
N GLY A 122 16.33 -0.43 10.05
CA GLY A 122 16.46 -1.53 11.00
C GLY A 122 17.50 -1.29 12.09
N PRO A 123 17.32 -1.90 13.28
CA PRO A 123 18.20 -1.65 14.44
C PRO A 123 19.57 -2.34 14.31
N ARG A 124 19.77 -3.19 13.32
CA ARG A 124 21.00 -3.98 13.11
C ARG A 124 21.96 -3.36 12.11
N GLY A 125 21.77 -2.09 11.75
CA GLY A 125 22.60 -1.38 10.77
C GLY A 125 22.08 -1.50 9.34
N PRO A 126 22.96 -1.29 8.34
CA PRO A 126 22.59 -1.29 6.92
C PRO A 126 22.01 -2.61 6.43
N TRP A 127 21.32 -2.54 5.31
CA TRP A 127 20.75 -3.70 4.62
C TRP A 127 21.85 -4.64 4.10
N THR A 128 21.67 -5.94 4.32
CA THR A 128 22.68 -6.96 3.94
C THR A 128 22.12 -8.08 3.06
N ALA A 129 20.79 -8.09 2.81
CA ALA A 129 20.19 -9.12 1.97
C ALA A 129 20.43 -8.86 0.47
N PRO A 130 20.46 -9.91 -0.37
CA PRO A 130 20.58 -9.79 -1.81
C PRO A 130 19.52 -8.88 -2.43
N LEU A 131 19.93 -8.02 -3.37
CA LEU A 131 19.02 -7.13 -4.10
C LEU A 131 18.41 -7.80 -5.34
N ARG A 132 19.01 -8.87 -5.82
CA ARG A 132 18.64 -9.55 -7.07
C ARG A 132 18.17 -10.97 -6.81
N VAL A 133 17.21 -11.41 -7.62
CA VAL A 133 16.67 -12.77 -7.53
C VAL A 133 17.71 -13.81 -7.86
N GLU A 134 18.55 -13.55 -8.87
CA GLU A 134 19.61 -14.47 -9.28
C GLU A 134 20.66 -14.72 -8.18
N GLU A 135 20.86 -13.78 -7.26
CA GLU A 135 21.77 -13.93 -6.11
C GLU A 135 21.25 -14.91 -5.05
N LEU A 136 19.96 -15.28 -5.11
CA LEU A 136 19.35 -16.28 -4.24
C LEU A 136 19.41 -17.71 -4.81
N LEU A 137 19.82 -17.84 -6.08
CA LEU A 137 19.94 -19.15 -6.73
C LEU A 137 21.22 -19.84 -6.31
N ASP A 138 21.14 -21.15 -6.13
CA ASP A 138 22.32 -21.99 -5.87
C ASP A 138 23.07 -22.28 -7.19
N VAL A 139 23.67 -21.22 -7.72
CA VAL A 139 24.44 -21.28 -8.98
C VAL A 139 25.67 -20.40 -8.89
N PRO A 140 26.81 -20.80 -9.52
CA PRO A 140 28.00 -19.99 -9.58
C PRO A 140 27.82 -18.86 -10.60
N LEU A 141 27.30 -17.71 -10.17
CA LEU A 141 26.98 -16.57 -11.06
C LEU A 141 28.16 -16.09 -11.90
N GLY A 142 29.40 -16.21 -11.37
CA GLY A 142 30.62 -15.91 -12.11
C GLY A 142 30.83 -16.84 -13.31
N GLU A 143 30.58 -18.13 -13.13
CA GLU A 143 30.61 -19.14 -14.18
C GLU A 143 29.48 -18.93 -15.18
N ALA A 144 28.26 -18.76 -14.70
CA ALA A 144 27.09 -18.46 -15.52
C ALA A 144 27.30 -17.25 -16.46
N ARG A 145 28.04 -16.25 -15.97
CA ARG A 145 28.43 -15.07 -16.77
C ARG A 145 29.46 -15.41 -17.84
N ARG A 146 30.53 -16.14 -17.47
CA ARG A 146 31.59 -16.53 -18.40
C ARG A 146 31.06 -17.42 -19.53
N GLU A 147 30.18 -18.37 -19.18
CA GLU A 147 29.60 -19.34 -20.11
C GLU A 147 28.36 -18.84 -20.84
N GLY A 148 27.91 -17.62 -20.55
CA GLY A 148 26.87 -16.95 -21.29
C GLY A 148 25.42 -17.37 -20.95
N TRP A 149 25.19 -18.28 -19.98
CA TRP A 149 23.84 -18.70 -19.60
C TRP A 149 23.19 -17.83 -18.52
N LEU A 150 23.92 -16.90 -17.89
CA LEU A 150 23.36 -15.92 -16.94
C LEU A 150 22.17 -15.14 -17.52
N LYS A 151 22.17 -14.87 -18.81
CA LYS A 151 21.09 -14.17 -19.53
C LYS A 151 19.77 -14.94 -19.56
N HIS A 152 19.81 -16.25 -19.33
CA HIS A 152 18.63 -17.12 -19.32
C HIS A 152 18.05 -17.33 -17.92
N LEU A 153 18.71 -16.82 -16.87
CA LEU A 153 18.18 -16.85 -15.52
C LEU A 153 17.08 -15.78 -15.34
N LEU A 154 16.17 -16.07 -14.44
CA LEU A 154 15.17 -15.09 -14.01
C LEU A 154 15.88 -13.92 -13.31
N ARG A 155 15.71 -12.72 -13.81
CA ARG A 155 16.33 -11.50 -13.29
C ARG A 155 15.28 -10.52 -12.82
N LEU A 156 15.43 -10.08 -11.60
CA LEU A 156 14.66 -8.98 -11.01
C LEU A 156 15.52 -8.36 -9.91
N GLU A 157 15.68 -7.05 -9.96
CA GLU A 157 16.33 -6.25 -8.93
C GLU A 157 15.33 -5.25 -8.38
N TYR A 158 15.27 -5.08 -7.07
CA TYR A 158 14.48 -4.03 -6.44
C TYR A 158 15.34 -2.82 -6.08
N VAL A 159 14.74 -1.64 -6.09
CA VAL A 159 15.37 -0.41 -5.62
C VAL A 159 15.37 -0.43 -4.09
N LEU A 160 16.52 -0.32 -3.47
CA LEU A 160 16.66 -0.21 -2.01
C LEU A 160 16.89 1.25 -1.61
N TYR A 161 16.09 1.75 -0.67
CA TYR A 161 16.39 2.97 0.05
C TYR A 161 16.61 2.65 1.53
N ASP A 162 17.86 2.62 1.92
CA ASP A 162 18.30 2.25 3.25
C ASP A 162 18.52 3.50 4.11
N LEU A 163 17.58 3.78 5.04
CA LEU A 163 17.69 4.94 5.93
C LEU A 163 18.90 4.87 6.87
N MET A 164 19.46 3.66 7.10
CA MET A 164 20.59 3.51 8.01
C MET A 164 21.91 3.97 7.39
N THR A 165 21.98 4.10 6.07
CA THR A 165 23.15 4.63 5.35
C THR A 165 23.14 6.16 5.22
N HIS A 166 22.01 6.80 5.52
CA HIS A 166 21.87 8.26 5.45
C HIS A 166 22.04 8.91 6.82
N SER A 167 22.68 10.06 6.87
CA SER A 167 22.72 10.91 8.05
C SER A 167 21.36 11.59 8.29
N GLU A 168 21.10 12.02 9.53
CA GLU A 168 19.91 12.83 9.84
C GLU A 168 19.86 14.12 9.02
N GLN A 169 21.02 14.74 8.80
CA GLN A 169 21.12 15.99 8.04
C GLN A 169 20.72 15.79 6.58
N GLU A 170 21.15 14.70 5.93
CA GLU A 170 20.73 14.37 4.58
C GLU A 170 19.21 14.17 4.52
N LEU A 171 18.63 13.43 5.47
CA LEU A 171 17.18 13.22 5.52
C LEU A 171 16.38 14.51 5.75
N LYS A 172 16.93 15.45 6.54
CA LYS A 172 16.31 16.77 6.79
C LYS A 172 16.29 17.67 5.56
N THR A 173 17.25 17.52 4.67
CA THR A 173 17.42 18.39 3.48
C THR A 173 16.82 17.81 2.21
N LEU A 174 16.18 16.64 2.28
CA LEU A 174 15.49 16.06 1.12
C LEU A 174 14.45 17.01 0.54
N ALA A 175 14.32 17.02 -0.80
CA ALA A 175 13.30 17.77 -1.52
C ALA A 175 11.89 17.16 -1.33
N CYS A 176 11.49 17.02 -0.05
CA CYS A 176 10.23 16.42 0.38
C CYS A 176 9.48 17.36 1.35
N PRO A 177 8.14 17.25 1.43
CA PRO A 177 7.35 17.93 2.45
C PRO A 177 7.86 17.68 3.88
N PRO A 178 7.70 18.64 4.82
CA PRO A 178 8.25 18.55 6.16
C PRO A 178 7.86 17.26 6.91
N LEU A 179 6.60 16.83 6.79
CA LEU A 179 6.14 15.59 7.41
C LEU A 179 6.88 14.35 6.90
N VAL A 180 7.19 14.29 5.60
CA VAL A 180 7.94 13.17 5.01
C VAL A 180 9.36 13.13 5.57
N ARG A 181 10.05 14.28 5.58
CA ARG A 181 11.41 14.39 6.15
C ARG A 181 11.43 14.01 7.63
N LEU A 182 10.49 14.53 8.41
CA LEU A 182 10.37 14.19 9.83
C LEU A 182 10.10 12.69 10.02
N ALA A 183 9.24 12.09 9.22
CA ALA A 183 8.93 10.67 9.31
C ALA A 183 10.16 9.79 9.04
N LEU A 184 10.96 10.10 8.01
CA LEU A 184 12.18 9.35 7.71
C LEU A 184 13.20 9.46 8.85
N VAL A 185 13.40 10.66 9.40
CA VAL A 185 14.27 10.87 10.56
C VAL A 185 13.76 10.07 11.77
N LEU A 186 12.47 10.12 12.06
CA LEU A 186 11.89 9.41 13.20
C LEU A 186 11.96 7.89 13.04
N LEU A 187 11.76 7.35 11.85
CA LEU A 187 11.92 5.92 11.55
C LEU A 187 13.37 5.48 11.81
N ARG A 188 14.34 6.26 11.32
CA ARG A 188 15.75 6.00 11.56
C ARG A 188 16.09 6.02 13.06
N LEU A 189 15.67 7.06 13.79
CA LEU A 189 15.92 7.21 15.23
C LEU A 189 15.19 6.15 16.07
N ALA A 190 13.98 5.74 15.66
CA ALA A 190 13.23 4.72 16.37
C ALA A 190 13.83 3.31 16.22
N SER A 191 14.67 3.11 15.22
CA SER A 191 15.43 1.88 15.01
C SER A 191 16.68 1.82 15.87
N THR A 192 17.15 2.95 16.34
CA THR A 192 18.28 3.07 17.26
C THR A 192 17.79 3.37 18.68
N ARG A 193 18.66 3.26 19.67
CA ARG A 193 18.34 3.68 21.06
C ARG A 193 18.41 5.19 21.27
N GLU A 194 18.65 5.94 20.19
CA GLU A 194 18.94 7.39 20.25
C GLU A 194 17.69 8.26 20.21
N LEU A 195 16.50 7.70 19.93
CA LEU A 195 15.27 8.46 19.74
C LEU A 195 15.05 9.52 20.83
N ASN A 196 15.15 9.15 22.10
CA ASN A 196 14.89 10.08 23.20
C ASN A 196 15.95 11.18 23.30
N GLY A 197 17.23 10.86 23.07
CA GLY A 197 18.33 11.82 23.16
C GLY A 197 18.38 12.80 22.00
N ARG A 198 17.85 12.41 20.84
CA ARG A 198 17.96 13.21 19.61
C ARG A 198 16.65 13.85 19.15
N LEU A 199 15.53 13.54 19.82
CA LEU A 199 14.21 14.07 19.44
C LEU A 199 14.16 15.62 19.58
N THR A 200 14.80 16.19 20.59
CA THR A 200 14.88 17.65 20.79
C THR A 200 15.64 18.37 19.69
N GLN A 201 16.57 17.69 19.03
CA GLN A 201 17.32 18.23 17.88
C GLN A 201 16.48 18.33 16.60
N GLN A 202 15.23 17.83 16.65
CA GLN A 202 14.31 17.86 15.52
C GLN A 202 13.29 19.00 15.60
N VAL A 203 13.38 19.90 16.59
CA VAL A 203 12.42 20.99 16.82
C VAL A 203 12.10 21.77 15.54
N ASP A 204 13.10 22.05 14.71
CA ASP A 204 12.89 22.80 13.47
C ASP A 204 12.01 22.05 12.47
N LEU A 205 12.20 20.73 12.29
CA LEU A 205 11.30 19.92 11.47
C LEU A 205 9.89 19.86 12.05
N PHE A 206 9.75 19.75 13.38
CA PHE A 206 8.44 19.82 14.03
C PHE A 206 7.77 21.17 13.78
N ARG A 207 8.53 22.26 13.81
CA ARG A 207 8.03 23.62 13.51
C ARG A 207 7.56 23.73 12.06
N GLU A 208 8.34 23.21 11.10
CA GLU A 208 7.95 23.19 9.69
C GLU A 208 6.67 22.39 9.47
N VAL A 209 6.53 21.21 10.11
CA VAL A 209 5.30 20.41 10.05
C VAL A 209 4.12 21.19 10.64
N TYR A 210 4.31 21.82 11.82
CA TYR A 210 3.26 22.60 12.47
C TYR A 210 2.78 23.78 11.62
N SER A 211 3.69 24.40 10.86
CA SER A 211 3.40 25.53 9.97
C SER A 211 2.73 25.11 8.66
N SER A 212 2.57 23.80 8.38
CA SER A 212 1.86 23.32 7.20
C SER A 212 0.35 23.53 7.33
N PRO A 213 -0.42 23.57 6.22
CA PRO A 213 -1.88 23.75 6.25
C PRO A 213 -2.63 22.73 7.11
N GLN A 214 -2.08 21.53 7.29
CA GLN A 214 -2.63 20.46 8.11
C GLN A 214 -1.76 20.14 9.33
N GLY A 215 -0.93 21.09 9.78
CA GLY A 215 0.13 20.88 10.74
C GLY A 215 -0.29 20.24 12.04
N GLU A 216 -1.42 20.64 12.63
CA GLU A 216 -1.92 20.00 13.86
C GLU A 216 -2.30 18.53 13.65
N ARG A 217 -2.98 18.20 12.55
CA ARG A 217 -3.36 16.83 12.22
C ARG A 217 -2.13 15.97 11.97
N GLU A 218 -1.15 16.53 11.27
CA GLU A 218 0.13 15.88 10.97
C GLU A 218 0.94 15.63 12.25
N LEU A 219 1.03 16.63 13.14
CA LEU A 219 1.65 16.46 14.46
C LEU A 219 0.91 15.44 15.32
N GLY A 220 -0.42 15.37 15.24
CA GLY A 220 -1.21 14.35 15.91
C GLY A 220 -0.77 12.94 15.49
N ALA A 221 -0.55 12.69 14.19
CA ALA A 221 -0.06 11.40 13.70
C ALA A 221 1.38 11.10 14.17
N VAL A 222 2.24 12.11 14.19
CA VAL A 222 3.61 11.99 14.72
C VAL A 222 3.60 11.65 16.22
N ILE A 223 2.79 12.33 17.02
CA ILE A 223 2.64 12.06 18.46
C ILE A 223 2.11 10.64 18.69
N HIS A 224 1.11 10.23 17.91
CA HIS A 224 0.58 8.88 17.96
C HIS A 224 1.68 7.83 17.75
N TYR A 225 2.47 7.98 16.69
CA TYR A 225 3.60 7.12 16.39
C TYR A 225 4.65 7.10 17.53
N LEU A 226 5.04 8.26 18.02
CA LEU A 226 6.02 8.38 19.12
C LEU A 226 5.52 7.74 20.43
N ARG A 227 4.21 7.77 20.69
CA ARG A 227 3.62 7.12 21.87
C ARG A 227 3.54 5.62 21.75
N GLU A 228 3.29 5.10 20.54
CA GLU A 228 3.27 3.66 20.32
C GLU A 228 4.67 3.02 20.34
N ARG A 229 5.67 3.75 19.87
CA ARG A 229 7.06 3.27 19.78
C ARG A 229 7.92 3.63 20.98
N GLY A 230 7.53 4.68 21.67
CA GLY A 230 8.31 5.27 22.71
C GLY A 230 8.02 4.73 24.10
N THR A 231 8.77 5.26 25.06
CA THR A 231 8.63 5.03 26.50
C THR A 231 7.95 6.24 27.16
N LYS A 232 7.78 6.19 28.49
CA LYS A 232 7.36 7.37 29.27
C LYS A 232 8.33 8.55 29.07
N VAL A 233 9.63 8.28 28.88
CA VAL A 233 10.65 9.29 28.59
C VAL A 233 10.36 9.96 27.25
N THR A 234 10.05 9.18 26.21
CA THR A 234 9.68 9.73 24.90
C THR A 234 8.51 10.70 24.99
N GLY A 235 7.49 10.37 25.79
CA GLY A 235 6.34 11.26 26.02
C GLY A 235 6.73 12.59 26.68
N LYS A 236 7.68 12.59 27.62
CA LYS A 236 8.19 13.83 28.25
C LYS A 236 8.97 14.68 27.25
N VAL A 237 9.86 14.04 26.47
CA VAL A 237 10.67 14.74 25.45
C VAL A 237 9.78 15.29 24.33
N THR A 238 8.76 14.54 23.90
CA THR A 238 7.77 15.02 22.91
C THR A 238 7.06 16.28 23.43
N ARG A 239 6.62 16.28 24.70
CA ARG A 239 5.99 17.46 25.31
C ARG A 239 6.96 18.66 25.34
N GLN A 240 8.22 18.45 25.65
CA GLN A 240 9.25 19.48 25.62
C GLN A 240 9.41 20.07 24.21
N VAL A 241 9.50 19.22 23.18
CA VAL A 241 9.59 19.66 21.77
C VAL A 241 8.37 20.48 21.37
N LEU A 242 7.16 20.01 21.71
CA LEU A 242 5.92 20.74 21.40
C LEU A 242 5.83 22.08 22.18
N GLY A 243 6.35 22.15 23.40
CA GLY A 243 6.41 23.37 24.17
C GLY A 243 7.28 24.49 23.55
N CYS A 244 8.23 24.10 22.65
CA CYS A 244 8.99 25.06 21.84
C CYS A 244 8.19 25.62 20.65
N LEU A 245 7.02 25.05 20.34
CA LEU A 245 6.22 25.38 19.15
C LEU A 245 4.93 26.10 19.50
N MET A 246 4.32 25.76 20.62
CA MET A 246 2.98 26.20 20.99
C MET A 246 2.83 26.39 22.51
N ARG A 247 1.78 27.10 22.91
CA ARG A 247 1.49 27.33 24.36
C ARG A 247 1.13 26.01 25.04
N GLU A 248 1.47 25.91 26.34
CA GLU A 248 1.29 24.69 27.13
C GLU A 248 -0.12 24.12 27.09
N GLN A 249 -1.15 24.96 27.18
CA GLN A 249 -2.56 24.54 27.05
C GLN A 249 -2.82 23.78 25.73
N ARG A 250 -2.22 24.23 24.64
CA ARG A 250 -2.35 23.58 23.33
C ARG A 250 -1.59 22.26 23.25
N VAL A 251 -0.39 22.21 23.84
CA VAL A 251 0.39 20.96 23.98
C VAL A 251 -0.43 19.93 24.75
N GLU A 252 -0.99 20.29 25.88
CA GLU A 252 -1.81 19.38 26.70
C GLU A 252 -3.06 18.90 25.95
N ALA A 253 -3.78 19.81 25.27
CA ALA A 253 -4.95 19.44 24.46
C ALA A 253 -4.56 18.41 23.36
N LEU A 254 -3.49 18.64 22.62
CA LEU A 254 -3.00 17.76 21.57
C LEU A 254 -2.58 16.39 22.11
N MET A 255 -1.80 16.40 23.20
CA MET A 255 -1.35 15.17 23.88
C MET A 255 -2.52 14.39 24.48
N TRP A 256 -3.53 15.07 25.02
CA TRP A 256 -4.72 14.46 25.60
C TRP A 256 -5.58 13.76 24.53
N THR A 257 -5.85 14.47 23.43
CA THR A 257 -6.64 13.92 22.31
C THR A 257 -6.01 12.65 21.76
N GLU A 258 -4.70 12.63 21.55
CA GLU A 258 -4.01 11.42 21.10
C GLU A 258 -4.02 10.32 22.16
N GLY A 259 -3.95 10.67 23.44
CA GLY A 259 -4.10 9.71 24.53
C GLY A 259 -5.46 9.05 24.57
N GLN A 260 -6.55 9.81 24.35
CA GLN A 260 -7.89 9.29 24.26
C GLN A 260 -8.07 8.38 23.04
N ARG A 261 -7.51 8.76 21.88
CA ARG A 261 -7.55 7.99 20.65
C ARG A 261 -6.89 6.63 20.84
N LEU A 262 -5.69 6.58 21.41
CA LEU A 262 -4.97 5.34 21.72
C LEU A 262 -5.74 4.43 22.68
N ARG A 263 -6.35 5.01 23.75
CA ARG A 263 -7.18 4.23 24.67
C ARG A 263 -8.44 3.67 24.00
N ALA A 264 -9.06 4.43 23.10
CA ALA A 264 -10.21 3.97 22.34
C ALA A 264 -9.83 2.85 21.37
N GLU A 265 -8.71 2.99 20.70
CA GLU A 265 -8.15 1.96 19.79
C GLU A 265 -7.79 0.68 20.55
N GLY A 266 -7.10 0.81 21.70
CA GLY A 266 -6.79 -0.33 22.57
C GLY A 266 -8.05 -1.06 23.06
N ARG A 267 -9.10 -0.33 23.46
CA ARG A 267 -10.39 -0.95 23.83
C ARG A 267 -11.06 -1.67 22.66
N ARG A 268 -11.05 -1.08 21.45
CA ARG A 268 -11.61 -1.72 20.25
C ARG A 268 -10.86 -2.99 19.90
N ARG A 269 -9.52 -2.94 19.97
CA ARG A 269 -8.65 -4.08 19.71
C ARG A 269 -8.87 -5.20 20.70
N GLY A 270 -8.81 -4.90 22.00
CA GLY A 270 -9.05 -5.90 23.05
C GLY A 270 -10.45 -6.53 22.96
N ARG A 271 -11.48 -5.73 22.58
CA ARG A 271 -12.83 -6.27 22.36
C ARG A 271 -12.88 -7.19 21.13
N ALA A 272 -12.20 -6.85 20.04
CA ALA A 272 -12.16 -7.69 18.84
C ALA A 272 -11.38 -9.00 19.08
N GLU A 273 -10.25 -8.93 19.78
CA GLU A 273 -9.45 -10.10 20.18
C GLU A 273 -10.24 -11.03 21.12
N GLY A 274 -10.87 -10.47 22.16
CA GLY A 274 -11.69 -11.26 23.09
C GLY A 274 -12.92 -11.89 22.42
N LEU A 275 -13.53 -11.21 21.43
CA LEU A 275 -14.65 -11.78 20.67
C LEU A 275 -14.18 -12.93 19.77
N ALA A 276 -13.03 -12.80 19.13
CA ALA A 276 -12.44 -13.86 18.28
C ALA A 276 -12.06 -15.08 19.14
N GLU A 277 -11.40 -14.86 20.28
CA GLU A 277 -11.05 -15.91 21.21
C GLU A 277 -12.30 -16.63 21.75
N GLY A 278 -13.32 -15.90 22.18
CA GLY A 278 -14.59 -16.47 22.63
C GLY A 278 -15.27 -17.32 21.55
N ARG A 279 -15.23 -16.88 20.28
CA ARG A 279 -15.74 -17.65 19.14
C ARG A 279 -14.93 -18.91 18.88
N ALA A 280 -13.61 -18.83 18.91
CA ALA A 280 -12.72 -19.97 18.74
C ALA A 280 -12.93 -21.04 19.84
N VAL A 281 -13.05 -20.61 21.09
CA VAL A 281 -13.36 -21.52 22.23
C VAL A 281 -14.74 -22.17 22.05
N SER A 282 -15.76 -21.40 21.65
CA SER A 282 -17.10 -21.91 21.39
C SER A 282 -17.12 -22.94 20.26
N LEU A 283 -16.35 -22.70 19.19
CA LEU A 283 -16.18 -23.65 18.09
C LEU A 283 -15.57 -24.96 18.56
N LEU A 284 -14.49 -24.90 19.36
CA LEU A 284 -13.84 -26.09 19.91
C LEU A 284 -14.78 -26.90 20.84
N ARG A 285 -15.59 -26.21 21.65
CA ARG A 285 -16.61 -26.87 22.49
C ARG A 285 -17.68 -27.55 21.62
N LEU A 286 -18.14 -26.91 20.56
CA LEU A 286 -19.12 -27.48 19.63
C LEU A 286 -18.55 -28.75 18.97
N LEU A 287 -17.30 -28.72 18.48
CA LEU A 287 -16.64 -29.87 17.87
C LEU A 287 -16.52 -31.02 18.87
N ALA A 288 -16.12 -30.73 20.09
CA ALA A 288 -16.03 -31.74 21.17
C ALA A 288 -17.39 -32.36 21.49
N SER A 289 -18.47 -31.55 21.62
CA SER A 289 -19.82 -32.05 21.90
C SER A 289 -20.38 -32.94 20.78
N ARG A 290 -19.90 -32.74 19.55
CA ARG A 290 -20.28 -33.56 18.39
C ARG A 290 -19.37 -34.77 18.17
N GLY A 291 -18.39 -35.00 19.05
CA GLY A 291 -17.46 -36.11 18.92
C GLY A 291 -16.43 -35.96 17.78
N VAL A 292 -16.27 -34.79 17.24
CA VAL A 292 -15.25 -34.51 16.22
C VAL A 292 -13.91 -34.29 16.91
N ARG A 293 -12.96 -35.18 16.64
CA ARG A 293 -11.59 -35.07 17.17
C ARG A 293 -10.85 -33.91 16.52
N VAL A 294 -10.23 -33.07 17.36
CA VAL A 294 -9.41 -31.92 16.92
C VAL A 294 -7.99 -32.19 17.34
N ASP A 295 -7.06 -32.31 16.39
CA ASP A 295 -5.63 -32.42 16.64
C ASP A 295 -5.04 -31.11 17.14
N ASP A 296 -3.82 -31.13 17.67
CA ASP A 296 -3.19 -29.95 18.27
C ASP A 296 -2.89 -28.86 17.28
N GLU A 297 -2.53 -29.20 16.04
CA GLU A 297 -2.27 -28.22 14.96
C GLU A 297 -3.55 -27.47 14.59
N SER A 298 -4.63 -28.19 14.37
CA SER A 298 -5.94 -27.61 14.09
C SER A 298 -6.49 -26.80 15.27
N ARG A 299 -6.24 -27.23 16.50
CA ARG A 299 -6.57 -26.48 17.70
C ARG A 299 -5.84 -25.15 17.74
N GLN A 300 -4.54 -25.13 17.49
CA GLN A 300 -3.73 -23.91 17.41
C GLN A 300 -4.21 -23.00 16.27
N ARG A 301 -4.54 -23.56 15.12
CA ARG A 301 -5.10 -22.83 13.98
C ARG A 301 -6.42 -22.15 14.32
N ILE A 302 -7.32 -22.82 15.01
CA ILE A 302 -8.62 -22.26 15.44
C ILE A 302 -8.39 -21.16 16.48
N LEU A 303 -7.57 -21.39 17.51
CA LEU A 303 -7.29 -20.42 18.58
C LEU A 303 -6.51 -19.20 18.06
N GLY A 304 -5.65 -19.37 17.07
CA GLY A 304 -4.90 -18.28 16.42
C GLY A 304 -5.70 -17.49 15.39
N CYS A 305 -6.92 -17.89 15.05
CA CYS A 305 -7.73 -17.20 14.07
C CYS A 305 -8.36 -15.93 14.66
N THR A 306 -8.00 -14.75 14.12
CA THR A 306 -8.54 -13.45 14.52
C THR A 306 -9.64 -12.93 13.60
N ASP A 307 -9.92 -13.64 12.51
CA ASP A 307 -10.96 -13.26 11.55
C ASP A 307 -12.32 -13.85 11.95
N LEU A 308 -13.20 -13.01 12.46
CA LEU A 308 -14.54 -13.38 12.90
C LEU A 308 -15.37 -14.04 11.79
N THR A 309 -15.20 -13.60 10.55
CA THR A 309 -15.94 -14.16 9.40
C THR A 309 -15.55 -15.63 9.18
N THR A 310 -14.26 -15.91 9.26
CA THR A 310 -13.74 -17.28 9.15
C THR A 310 -14.20 -18.15 10.32
N LEU A 311 -14.15 -17.63 11.55
CA LEU A 311 -14.63 -18.35 12.73
C LEU A 311 -16.13 -18.64 12.67
N ASP A 312 -16.95 -17.69 12.20
CA ASP A 312 -18.39 -17.89 12.02
C ASP A 312 -18.66 -18.94 10.94
N LEU A 313 -17.94 -18.91 9.84
CA LEU A 313 -18.06 -19.91 8.79
C LEU A 313 -17.70 -21.31 9.30
N TRP A 314 -16.60 -21.43 10.06
CA TRP A 314 -16.22 -22.71 10.68
C TRP A 314 -17.26 -23.17 11.70
N PHE A 315 -17.84 -22.26 12.46
CA PHE A 315 -18.90 -22.58 13.42
C PHE A 315 -20.16 -23.09 12.71
N GLU A 316 -20.62 -22.43 11.65
CA GLU A 316 -21.76 -22.89 10.84
C GLU A 316 -21.52 -24.26 10.21
N ARG A 317 -20.31 -24.51 9.69
CA ARG A 317 -19.93 -25.83 9.17
C ARG A 317 -19.91 -26.89 10.27
N ALA A 318 -19.38 -26.56 11.46
CA ALA A 318 -19.31 -27.48 12.58
C ALA A 318 -20.70 -27.98 13.06
N LEU A 319 -21.77 -27.20 12.82
CA LEU A 319 -23.14 -27.63 13.13
C LEU A 319 -23.59 -28.88 12.34
N ARG A 320 -22.99 -29.17 11.18
CA ARG A 320 -23.37 -30.27 10.29
C ARG A 320 -22.21 -31.21 9.95
N ALA A 321 -21.00 -30.89 10.34
CA ALA A 321 -19.79 -31.62 10.02
C ALA A 321 -19.76 -33.00 10.68
N LYS A 322 -19.21 -33.98 9.96
CA LYS A 322 -18.90 -35.32 10.47
C LYS A 322 -17.41 -35.50 10.74
N SER A 323 -16.59 -34.64 10.15
CA SER A 323 -15.12 -34.66 10.29
C SER A 323 -14.56 -33.25 10.44
N LEU A 324 -13.32 -33.11 10.93
CA LEU A 324 -12.61 -31.84 11.04
C LEU A 324 -12.34 -31.22 9.67
N SER A 325 -12.10 -32.00 8.65
CA SER A 325 -11.90 -31.54 7.28
C SER A 325 -13.15 -30.86 6.69
N ASP A 326 -14.35 -31.27 7.10
CA ASP A 326 -15.60 -30.62 6.69
C ASP A 326 -15.70 -29.20 7.25
N VAL A 327 -15.05 -28.92 8.39
CA VAL A 327 -15.05 -27.61 9.05
C VAL A 327 -13.97 -26.70 8.50
N LEU A 328 -12.71 -27.15 8.48
CA LEU A 328 -11.54 -26.35 8.13
C LEU A 328 -11.16 -26.43 6.65
N GLY A 329 -11.68 -27.42 5.91
CA GLY A 329 -11.41 -27.65 4.50
C GLY A 329 -12.42 -26.97 3.56
N GLY A 330 -11.96 -26.39 2.44
CA GLY A 330 -12.75 -25.88 1.33
C GLY A 330 -12.66 -24.38 1.07
N PRO A 331 -12.82 -23.93 -0.20
CA PRO A 331 -12.75 -22.53 -0.57
C PRO A 331 -13.91 -21.72 0.03
N ILE A 332 -13.63 -20.46 0.40
CA ILE A 332 -14.62 -19.51 0.91
C ILE A 332 -15.50 -19.05 -0.25
N THR A 333 -16.56 -19.78 -0.58
CA THR A 333 -17.59 -19.28 -1.48
C THR A 333 -18.55 -18.39 -0.69
N ARG A 334 -18.49 -17.09 -0.91
CA ARG A 334 -19.53 -16.16 -0.43
C ARG A 334 -20.85 -16.52 -1.13
N ARG A 335 -21.82 -17.05 -0.40
CA ARG A 335 -23.23 -17.02 -0.83
C ARG A 335 -23.71 -15.56 -0.76
N PRO A 336 -24.37 -15.03 -1.82
CA PRO A 336 -25.02 -13.75 -1.73
C PRO A 336 -26.16 -13.83 -0.71
N ARG A 337 -26.25 -12.83 0.15
CA ARG A 337 -27.41 -12.67 1.05
C ARG A 337 -28.65 -12.53 0.18
N HIS A 338 -29.60 -13.44 0.35
CA HIS A 338 -30.97 -13.26 -0.11
C HIS A 338 -31.54 -12.03 0.60
N THR A 339 -31.72 -10.95 -0.14
CA THR A 339 -32.65 -9.89 0.24
C THR A 339 -34.04 -10.41 -0.05
N GLU A 340 -34.83 -10.61 1.00
CA GLU A 340 -36.28 -10.82 0.87
C GLU A 340 -36.91 -9.63 0.14
N PRO A 341 -37.84 -9.86 -0.80
CA PRO A 341 -38.56 -8.79 -1.42
C PRO A 341 -39.70 -8.35 -0.47
N ALA A 342 -39.61 -7.12 0.01
CA ALA A 342 -40.71 -6.48 0.71
C ALA A 342 -41.86 -6.15 -0.27
N GLY A 343 -43.03 -6.64 0.07
CA GLY A 343 -44.29 -5.94 -0.12
C GLY A 343 -44.90 -5.88 -1.51
N ALA A 344 -45.82 -6.78 -1.76
CA ALA A 344 -46.82 -6.69 -2.79
C ALA A 344 -47.66 -5.40 -2.70
N ALA A 345 -47.71 -4.60 -3.76
CA ALA A 345 -48.74 -3.60 -3.97
C ALA A 345 -49.29 -3.65 -5.41
N ARG A 346 -50.49 -4.18 -5.48
CA ARG A 346 -51.62 -3.88 -6.38
C ARG A 346 -51.36 -3.57 -7.85
N LYS A 347 -51.82 -4.50 -8.64
CA LYS A 347 -52.25 -4.40 -10.05
C LYS A 347 -53.12 -3.15 -10.32
N LYS A 348 -52.81 -2.43 -11.38
CA LYS A 348 -53.78 -1.78 -12.27
C LYS A 348 -53.35 -1.99 -13.71
N THR A 349 -54.22 -2.64 -14.46
CA THR A 349 -54.17 -2.97 -15.89
C THR A 349 -54.66 -1.81 -16.76
N PRO A 350 -54.65 -1.89 -18.10
CA PRO A 350 -54.08 -0.87 -18.96
C PRO A 350 -55.13 -0.10 -19.76
N ALA A 351 -54.74 1.00 -20.36
CA ALA A 351 -55.50 1.65 -21.40
C ALA A 351 -54.64 1.78 -22.68
N LYS A 352 -55.18 1.21 -23.74
CA LYS A 352 -54.81 1.36 -25.15
C LYS A 352 -55.10 2.78 -25.64
N SER A 353 -54.23 3.33 -26.48
CA SER A 353 -54.65 4.16 -27.64
C SER A 353 -53.42 4.47 -28.48
N LYS A 354 -53.34 3.93 -29.65
CA LYS A 354 -53.48 4.40 -31.03
C LYS A 354 -52.36 5.26 -31.57
N ARG A 355 -51.72 4.60 -32.54
CA ARG A 355 -51.13 5.04 -33.84
C ARG A 355 -51.55 6.44 -34.31
N VAL A 356 -50.60 7.10 -34.96
CA VAL A 356 -50.54 7.82 -36.26
C VAL A 356 -49.12 8.36 -36.34
N GLY A 357 -48.22 8.19 -37.25
CA GLY A 357 -48.29 8.09 -38.66
C GLY A 357 -47.68 9.33 -39.30
N SER A 358 -46.75 9.08 -40.23
CA SER A 358 -46.31 9.95 -41.32
C SER A 358 -44.93 10.63 -41.11
N GLN A 359 -43.90 10.16 -41.82
CA GLN A 359 -43.50 10.45 -43.22
C GLN A 359 -43.16 11.92 -43.47
N ALA A 360 -41.94 12.21 -43.84
CA ALA A 360 -41.45 12.47 -45.15
C ALA A 360 -40.27 13.46 -45.15
N ARG A 361 -39.21 13.05 -45.83
CA ARG A 361 -38.54 13.66 -46.98
C ARG A 361 -37.94 15.05 -46.72
N ALA A 362 -36.76 15.33 -47.10
CA ALA A 362 -35.86 15.10 -48.24
C ALA A 362 -35.15 16.43 -48.57
N ALA A 363 -33.93 16.27 -49.02
CA ALA A 363 -33.25 17.03 -50.06
C ALA A 363 -32.82 18.46 -49.67
N SER A 364 -31.73 19.00 -50.07
CA SER A 364 -30.82 18.78 -51.19
C SER A 364 -29.73 19.86 -51.07
N GLU A 365 -28.59 19.54 -51.60
CA GLU A 365 -27.78 20.35 -52.54
C GLU A 365 -27.26 21.68 -51.98
N GLY A 366 -26.08 22.10 -52.25
CA GLY A 366 -25.07 21.76 -53.18
C GLY A 366 -23.96 22.79 -53.18
N THR A 367 -22.92 22.38 -53.84
CA THR A 367 -21.98 23.14 -54.70
C THR A 367 -21.04 24.13 -54.01
N ASP A 368 -19.85 23.88 -54.14
CA ASP A 368 -18.79 24.00 -55.17
C ASP A 368 -17.90 25.23 -54.94
N ALA A 369 -16.68 24.95 -55.03
CA ALA A 369 -15.66 25.35 -56.00
C ALA A 369 -14.54 26.26 -55.49
N ASP A 370 -13.39 25.77 -55.79
CA ASP A 370 -12.22 26.42 -56.45
C ASP A 370 -11.34 27.31 -55.57
N GLY A 371 -10.09 27.21 -55.61
CA GLY A 371 -9.11 26.87 -56.60
C GLY A 371 -7.70 27.23 -56.15
N ARG A 372 -6.82 26.32 -56.49
CA ARG A 372 -5.49 26.53 -57.11
C ARG A 372 -4.38 27.27 -56.38
N THR A 373 -3.34 26.51 -56.21
CA THR A 373 -1.95 26.62 -56.76
C THR A 373 -1.07 27.60 -56.01
N ALA A 374 0.17 27.35 -55.69
CA ALA A 374 1.29 26.72 -56.36
C ALA A 374 2.49 26.60 -55.40
N THR A 375 3.24 25.54 -55.57
CA THR A 375 4.67 25.38 -55.26
C THR A 375 5.48 26.16 -56.33
N PRO A 376 6.81 26.30 -56.30
CA PRO A 376 7.90 25.74 -55.47
C PRO A 376 9.10 26.74 -55.29
N GLY A 377 10.16 26.24 -54.62
CA GLY A 377 11.49 26.85 -54.75
C GLY A 377 12.48 26.42 -53.66
N ARG A 378 13.21 25.39 -53.95
CA ARG A 378 14.68 25.18 -54.06
C ARG A 378 15.56 25.90 -53.03
N GLY A 379 16.33 25.06 -52.39
CA GLY A 379 17.57 25.34 -51.67
C GLY A 379 18.65 26.00 -52.53
N PRO A 380 19.91 26.01 -52.21
CA PRO A 380 20.71 25.11 -51.39
C PRO A 380 21.91 25.75 -50.63
N ARG A 381 22.67 24.87 -49.92
CA ARG A 381 24.16 24.86 -49.73
C ARG A 381 24.79 25.61 -48.57
N ARG A 382 25.50 24.73 -47.82
CA ARG A 382 26.95 24.71 -47.44
C ARG A 382 27.45 25.84 -46.53
N GLY A 383 28.13 25.39 -45.49
CA GLY A 383 29.54 25.57 -45.26
C GLY A 383 29.92 25.58 -43.80
N THR A 384 30.66 24.58 -43.44
CA THR A 384 31.93 24.59 -42.73
C THR A 384 32.15 25.58 -41.58
N GLY A 385 32.52 24.99 -40.44
CA GLY A 385 33.17 25.56 -39.29
C GLY A 385 33.15 24.57 -38.17
#